data_91774382b55ee5c2acb3b70b497c3710
#
_entry.id   91774382b55ee5c2acb3b70b497c3710
#
_cell.length_a   1.000
_cell.length_b   1.000
_cell.length_c   1.000
_cell.angle_alpha   90.00
_cell.angle_beta   90.00
_cell.angle_gamma   90.00
#
_symmetry.space_group_name_H-M   'P 1'
#
loop_
_entity.id
_entity.type
_entity.pdbx_description
1 polymer ?
#
loop_
_entity_poly.entity_id
_entity_poly.type
_entity_poly.pdbx_seq_one_letter_code
_entity_poly.pdbx_strand_id
1 'polypeptide(L)'
;MTLPAILLLSGIILLGAYLLYGKYVFEKFNINDKNQTPSHQYKDGVDYVPSKPIVVLGHHFASIAGAGPIVGPIIAVTFGWIPAIIWILVGGIFFGAVHDLGSMIASMRNQGKSIGTIIKNNIGYKGKQLFMIFSFSTLILVIAVFADIIAKTFINNPGVASASILFIGLAVVFGTVNKFVADKKSLFIIISIIGVALMYYFVYLGMQIPFALNYELWLYILLAYAFIASVTPVSLLLQPRDYLNSFLLYGLIIFATIGIFYANPEIKMDTQVNITSENLGYLFPVLFVTIACGAISGFHSLVASGTTSKQIDKEGDAKVVGFGGMLIESFLAIISVAAVIILSREEYASSLSLKGPVTMFSDGLGSMMATLGIPEQMAVSFVALTVSAFALTTLDTCTRLARFTLQEYFEGAENPVGKQLSGNRYLSTGIVVVLSILLIRSGGFTTLWPIFGSANQLLAALALLAIAVWLININVNATFVLIPMFFMFTVTLTSLGIFAWKNFQEEAYVLSIIAAILFVLSIILIILAKKSLEQKPPIPEIGNSFK
;
A
#
# COMPACT_ATOMS: atom_id res chain seq x y z
N MET A 1 -23.28 21.16 2.15
CA MET A 1 -22.89 20.15 1.13
C MET A 1 -23.26 18.80 1.70
N THR A 2 -23.96 17.93 0.97
CA THR A 2 -24.35 16.60 1.47
C THR A 2 -23.21 15.60 1.29
N LEU A 3 -23.19 14.51 2.06
CA LEU A 3 -22.15 13.48 1.94
C LEU A 3 -22.11 12.83 0.55
N PRO A 4 -23.26 12.46 -0.08
CA PRO A 4 -23.29 12.01 -1.47
C PRO A 4 -22.72 13.02 -2.46
N ALA A 5 -22.92 14.32 -2.25
CA ALA A 5 -22.38 15.37 -3.13
C ALA A 5 -20.84 15.44 -3.05
N ILE A 6 -20.25 15.26 -1.86
CA ILE A 6 -18.80 15.19 -1.68
C ILE A 6 -18.24 14.00 -2.44
N LEU A 7 -18.86 12.83 -2.29
CA LEU A 7 -18.40 11.60 -2.93
C LEU A 7 -18.52 11.69 -4.47
N LEU A 8 -19.64 12.22 -4.97
CA LEU A 8 -19.86 12.43 -6.40
C LEU A 8 -18.84 13.42 -6.99
N LEU A 9 -18.64 14.59 -6.35
CA LEU A 9 -17.69 15.58 -6.82
C LEU A 9 -16.28 15.02 -6.84
N SER A 10 -15.88 14.32 -5.79
CA SER A 10 -14.56 13.66 -5.71
C SER A 10 -14.39 12.61 -6.81
N GLY A 11 -15.41 11.78 -7.05
CA GLY A 11 -15.40 10.81 -8.15
C GLY A 11 -15.28 11.45 -9.53
N ILE A 12 -16.00 12.56 -9.77
CA ILE A 12 -15.91 13.34 -11.03
C ILE A 12 -14.48 13.94 -11.18
N ILE A 13 -13.90 14.49 -10.12
CA ILE A 13 -12.53 15.05 -10.15
C ILE A 13 -11.52 13.93 -10.47
N LEU A 14 -11.60 12.78 -9.80
CA LEU A 14 -10.69 11.65 -10.04
C LEU A 14 -10.85 11.08 -11.45
N LEU A 15 -12.08 10.94 -11.95
CA LEU A 15 -12.34 10.50 -13.32
C LEU A 15 -11.82 11.51 -14.34
N GLY A 16 -12.07 12.80 -14.13
CA GLY A 16 -11.51 13.88 -14.95
C GLY A 16 -9.99 13.86 -14.97
N ALA A 17 -9.37 13.65 -13.81
CA ALA A 17 -7.91 13.49 -13.70
C ALA A 17 -7.40 12.27 -14.49
N TYR A 18 -8.09 11.12 -14.43
CA TYR A 18 -7.74 9.94 -15.23
C TYR A 18 -7.78 10.22 -16.73
N LEU A 19 -8.83 10.91 -17.20
CA LEU A 19 -9.04 11.18 -18.61
C LEU A 19 -8.08 12.25 -19.14
N LEU A 20 -7.86 13.34 -18.42
CA LEU A 20 -7.12 14.52 -18.85
C LEU A 20 -5.65 14.45 -18.41
N TYR A 21 -5.40 14.47 -17.10
CA TYR A 21 -4.04 14.51 -16.56
C TYR A 21 -3.32 13.16 -16.74
N GLY A 22 -4.03 12.05 -16.58
CA GLY A 22 -3.50 10.72 -16.85
C GLY A 22 -3.09 10.53 -18.33
N LYS A 23 -3.80 11.17 -19.28
CA LYS A 23 -3.40 11.18 -20.68
C LYS A 23 -2.11 12.00 -20.87
N TYR A 24 -2.04 13.19 -20.27
CA TYR A 24 -0.84 14.04 -20.31
C TYR A 24 0.40 13.32 -19.77
N VAL A 25 0.29 12.69 -18.58
CA VAL A 25 1.42 11.96 -17.96
C VAL A 25 1.82 10.76 -18.82
N PHE A 26 0.85 10.03 -19.36
CA PHE A 26 1.08 8.89 -20.24
C PHE A 26 1.87 9.27 -21.51
N GLU A 27 1.51 10.40 -22.14
CA GLU A 27 2.22 10.93 -23.29
C GLU A 27 3.67 11.35 -22.96
N LYS A 28 3.91 11.88 -21.73
CA LYS A 28 5.26 12.26 -21.27
C LYS A 28 6.19 11.05 -21.10
N PHE A 29 5.66 9.90 -20.76
CA PHE A 29 6.44 8.66 -20.71
C PHE A 29 6.70 8.03 -22.09
N ASN A 30 6.18 8.62 -23.17
CA ASN A 30 6.34 8.14 -24.55
C ASN A 30 6.02 6.64 -24.68
N ILE A 31 4.84 6.25 -24.19
CA ILE A 31 4.37 4.86 -24.12
C ILE A 31 3.97 4.39 -25.51
N ASN A 32 4.39 3.18 -25.87
CA ASN A 32 4.12 2.60 -27.18
C ASN A 32 3.81 1.09 -27.06
N ASP A 33 2.59 0.71 -27.41
CA ASP A 33 2.13 -0.69 -27.37
C ASP A 33 2.86 -1.63 -28.33
N LYS A 34 3.67 -1.10 -29.25
CA LYS A 34 4.54 -1.91 -30.10
C LYS A 34 5.79 -2.42 -29.37
N ASN A 35 6.14 -1.80 -28.23
CA ASN A 35 7.24 -2.27 -27.40
C ASN A 35 6.86 -3.58 -26.73
N GLN A 36 7.74 -4.56 -26.85
CA GLN A 36 7.56 -5.82 -26.17
C GLN A 36 7.81 -5.65 -24.66
N THR A 37 6.80 -5.96 -23.85
CA THR A 37 6.91 -5.86 -22.39
C THR A 37 7.76 -6.99 -21.79
N PRO A 38 8.31 -6.81 -20.57
CA PRO A 38 9.08 -7.86 -19.90
C PRO A 38 8.30 -9.16 -19.71
N SER A 39 6.97 -9.08 -19.53
CA SER A 39 6.09 -10.25 -19.40
C SER A 39 6.18 -11.21 -20.60
N HIS A 40 6.44 -10.66 -21.80
CA HIS A 40 6.64 -11.44 -23.02
C HIS A 40 8.11 -11.79 -23.25
N GLN A 41 9.04 -10.82 -23.02
CA GLN A 41 10.47 -11.01 -23.29
C GLN A 41 11.11 -12.09 -22.38
N TYR A 42 10.68 -12.13 -21.11
CA TYR A 42 11.24 -13.00 -20.07
C TYR A 42 10.24 -14.01 -19.56
N LYS A 43 9.23 -14.33 -20.35
CA LYS A 43 8.14 -15.25 -19.96
C LYS A 43 8.69 -16.55 -19.38
N ASP A 44 8.47 -16.78 -18.08
CA ASP A 44 8.90 -17.98 -17.35
C ASP A 44 7.72 -18.80 -16.79
N GLY A 45 6.49 -18.27 -16.91
CA GLY A 45 5.28 -18.90 -16.37
C GLY A 45 5.15 -18.83 -14.85
N VAL A 46 6.04 -18.13 -14.15
CA VAL A 46 6.07 -18.00 -12.68
C VAL A 46 5.92 -16.56 -12.26
N ASP A 47 6.86 -15.70 -12.65
CA ASP A 47 6.89 -14.27 -12.33
C ASP A 47 6.51 -13.42 -13.55
N TYR A 48 7.03 -13.76 -14.72
CA TYR A 48 6.80 -13.07 -15.98
C TYR A 48 5.68 -13.76 -16.76
N VAL A 49 4.46 -13.27 -16.56
CA VAL A 49 3.24 -13.86 -17.15
C VAL A 49 2.35 -12.76 -17.71
N PRO A 50 2.25 -12.63 -19.06
CA PRO A 50 1.35 -11.65 -19.67
C PRO A 50 -0.09 -11.89 -19.23
N SER A 51 -0.74 -10.88 -18.68
CA SER A 51 -2.07 -10.99 -18.11
C SER A 51 -2.97 -9.84 -18.54
N LYS A 52 -4.28 -10.09 -18.64
CA LYS A 52 -5.25 -9.07 -19.03
C LYS A 52 -5.25 -7.89 -18.05
N PRO A 53 -5.41 -6.62 -18.53
CA PRO A 53 -5.34 -5.42 -17.69
C PRO A 53 -6.22 -5.47 -16.44
N ILE A 54 -7.45 -5.97 -16.57
CA ILE A 54 -8.40 -6.07 -15.44
C ILE A 54 -7.93 -7.05 -14.35
N VAL A 55 -7.24 -8.12 -14.74
CA VAL A 55 -6.68 -9.10 -13.80
C VAL A 55 -5.47 -8.50 -13.09
N VAL A 56 -4.61 -7.82 -13.85
CA VAL A 56 -3.43 -7.14 -13.30
C VAL A 56 -3.84 -5.99 -12.39
N LEU A 57 -4.87 -5.21 -12.77
CA LEU A 57 -5.45 -4.16 -11.92
C LEU A 57 -5.97 -4.75 -10.61
N GLY A 58 -6.73 -5.85 -10.65
CA GLY A 58 -7.24 -6.50 -9.45
C GLY A 58 -6.13 -6.96 -8.52
N HIS A 59 -5.09 -7.62 -9.05
CA HIS A 59 -3.93 -8.05 -8.27
C HIS A 59 -3.11 -6.86 -7.73
N HIS A 60 -2.84 -5.86 -8.57
CA HIS A 60 -2.12 -4.65 -8.17
C HIS A 60 -2.86 -3.91 -7.07
N PHE A 61 -4.16 -3.63 -7.29
CA PHE A 61 -5.01 -2.92 -6.35
C PHE A 61 -5.15 -3.66 -5.02
N ALA A 62 -5.37 -4.98 -5.02
CA ALA A 62 -5.39 -5.79 -3.80
C ALA A 62 -4.06 -5.74 -3.04
N SER A 63 -2.94 -5.58 -3.74
CA SER A 63 -1.61 -5.50 -3.11
C SER A 63 -1.30 -4.12 -2.52
N ILE A 64 -1.74 -3.03 -3.17
CA ILE A 64 -1.47 -1.66 -2.72
C ILE A 64 -2.49 -1.15 -1.69
N ALA A 65 -3.78 -1.45 -1.87
CA ALA A 65 -4.87 -0.99 -1.02
C ALA A 65 -4.99 -1.79 0.28
N GLY A 66 -3.97 -1.74 1.13
CA GLY A 66 -4.01 -2.30 2.48
C GLY A 66 -4.92 -1.52 3.43
N ALA A 67 -4.64 -1.55 4.74
CA ALA A 67 -5.35 -0.71 5.72
C ALA A 67 -4.97 0.79 5.63
N GLY A 68 -3.92 1.13 4.87
CA GLY A 68 -3.38 2.49 4.75
C GLY A 68 -4.38 3.54 4.27
N PRO A 69 -5.09 3.33 3.15
CA PRO A 69 -6.08 4.29 2.63
C PRO A 69 -7.32 4.42 3.52
N ILE A 70 -7.46 3.59 4.53
CA ILE A 70 -8.56 3.64 5.51
C ILE A 70 -8.10 4.33 6.78
N VAL A 71 -7.07 3.83 7.42
CA VAL A 71 -6.59 4.27 8.73
C VAL A 71 -6.01 5.69 8.66
N GLY A 72 -5.19 5.98 7.67
CA GLY A 72 -4.56 7.29 7.51
C GLY A 72 -5.55 8.44 7.37
N PRO A 73 -6.48 8.39 6.41
CA PRO A 73 -7.51 9.40 6.25
C PRO A 73 -8.36 9.61 7.50
N ILE A 74 -8.77 8.52 8.19
CA ILE A 74 -9.55 8.62 9.42
C ILE A 74 -8.77 9.37 10.51
N ILE A 75 -7.51 9.04 10.75
CA ILE A 75 -6.68 9.73 11.74
C ILE A 75 -6.47 11.21 11.35
N ALA A 76 -6.28 11.50 10.08
CA ALA A 76 -6.04 12.85 9.58
C ALA A 76 -7.25 13.80 9.73
N VAL A 77 -8.47 13.26 9.86
CA VAL A 77 -9.68 14.02 10.17
C VAL A 77 -9.54 14.81 11.50
N THR A 78 -8.63 14.44 12.37
CA THR A 78 -8.26 15.21 13.58
C THR A 78 -7.89 16.66 13.24
N PHE A 79 -7.27 16.91 12.09
CA PHE A 79 -6.93 18.24 11.58
C PHE A 79 -8.09 18.92 10.83
N GLY A 80 -9.14 18.17 10.53
CA GLY A 80 -10.31 18.59 9.75
C GLY A 80 -10.47 17.73 8.50
N TRP A 81 -11.73 17.46 8.15
CA TRP A 81 -12.04 16.60 7.00
C TRP A 81 -11.81 17.30 5.64
N ILE A 82 -11.94 18.62 5.57
CA ILE A 82 -11.71 19.37 4.33
C ILE A 82 -10.24 19.28 3.90
N PRO A 83 -9.22 19.63 4.73
CA PRO A 83 -7.82 19.47 4.34
C PRO A 83 -7.45 18.02 4.07
N ALA A 84 -8.07 17.04 4.75
CA ALA A 84 -7.86 15.63 4.47
C ALA A 84 -8.31 15.26 3.04
N ILE A 85 -9.54 15.63 2.64
CA ILE A 85 -10.06 15.37 1.29
C ILE A 85 -9.23 16.09 0.22
N ILE A 86 -8.85 17.36 0.46
CA ILE A 86 -8.02 18.12 -0.48
C ILE A 86 -6.69 17.40 -0.70
N TRP A 87 -6.03 16.95 0.38
CA TRP A 87 -4.77 16.23 0.25
C TRP A 87 -4.93 14.88 -0.45
N ILE A 88 -5.99 14.13 -0.17
CA ILE A 88 -6.28 12.87 -0.88
C ILE A 88 -6.41 13.13 -2.39
N LEU A 89 -7.19 14.14 -2.80
CA LEU A 89 -7.39 14.46 -4.21
C LEU A 89 -6.11 14.96 -4.88
N VAL A 90 -5.47 15.98 -4.31
CA VAL A 90 -4.25 16.58 -4.88
C VAL A 90 -3.10 15.59 -4.84
N GLY A 91 -2.89 14.93 -3.71
CA GLY A 91 -1.84 13.93 -3.53
C GLY A 91 -2.04 12.73 -4.44
N GLY A 92 -3.25 12.17 -4.47
CA GLY A 92 -3.56 11.01 -5.31
C GLY A 92 -3.37 11.28 -6.80
N ILE A 93 -3.82 12.45 -7.28
CA ILE A 93 -3.75 12.81 -8.71
C ILE A 93 -2.33 13.17 -9.14
N PHE A 94 -1.72 14.16 -8.47
CA PHE A 94 -0.48 14.78 -8.95
C PHE A 94 0.78 14.12 -8.41
N PHE A 95 0.67 13.31 -7.34
CA PHE A 95 1.80 12.65 -6.69
C PHE A 95 1.71 11.13 -6.82
N GLY A 96 0.69 10.51 -6.22
CA GLY A 96 0.55 9.05 -6.15
C GLY A 96 0.38 8.40 -7.52
N ALA A 97 -0.54 8.89 -8.35
CA ALA A 97 -0.78 8.31 -9.67
C ALA A 97 0.42 8.49 -10.62
N VAL A 98 1.15 9.61 -10.51
CA VAL A 98 2.40 9.85 -11.24
C VAL A 98 3.50 8.89 -10.76
N HIS A 99 3.61 8.72 -9.45
CA HIS A 99 4.57 7.82 -8.81
C HIS A 99 4.35 6.36 -9.22
N ASP A 100 3.11 5.87 -9.17
CA ASP A 100 2.78 4.47 -9.43
C ASP A 100 2.95 4.14 -10.92
N LEU A 101 2.41 4.98 -11.81
CA LEU A 101 2.63 4.84 -13.25
C LEU A 101 4.12 4.93 -13.60
N GLY A 102 4.83 5.92 -13.04
CA GLY A 102 6.26 6.13 -13.28
C GLY A 102 7.11 4.96 -12.82
N SER A 103 6.83 4.41 -11.64
CA SER A 103 7.50 3.21 -11.10
C SER A 103 7.30 2.00 -11.99
N MET A 104 6.07 1.81 -12.49
CA MET A 104 5.71 0.70 -13.37
C MET A 104 6.40 0.81 -14.74
N ILE A 105 6.35 1.98 -15.38
CA ILE A 105 6.99 2.22 -16.67
C ILE A 105 8.51 2.12 -16.55
N ALA A 106 9.12 2.76 -15.53
CA ALA A 106 10.55 2.68 -15.31
C ALA A 106 11.01 1.23 -15.11
N SER A 107 10.24 0.42 -14.37
CA SER A 107 10.53 -1.00 -14.20
C SER A 107 10.40 -1.77 -15.53
N MET A 108 9.30 -1.59 -16.27
CA MET A 108 9.12 -2.26 -17.57
C MET A 108 10.27 -1.94 -18.55
N ARG A 109 10.70 -0.68 -18.62
CA ARG A 109 11.82 -0.24 -19.46
C ARG A 109 13.20 -0.72 -18.95
N ASN A 110 13.26 -1.21 -17.72
CA ASN A 110 14.42 -1.84 -17.10
C ASN A 110 14.18 -3.34 -16.85
N GLN A 111 13.59 -4.07 -17.79
CA GLN A 111 13.43 -5.54 -17.78
C GLN A 111 12.56 -6.07 -16.63
N GLY A 112 11.61 -5.29 -16.11
CA GLY A 112 10.81 -5.66 -14.95
C GLY A 112 11.61 -5.69 -13.63
N LYS A 113 12.74 -4.97 -13.57
CA LYS A 113 13.61 -4.91 -12.38
C LYS A 113 13.06 -3.94 -11.33
N SER A 114 13.48 -4.16 -10.06
CA SER A 114 13.10 -3.33 -8.91
C SER A 114 13.62 -1.89 -9.03
N ILE A 115 12.98 -0.96 -8.30
CA ILE A 115 13.47 0.42 -8.15
C ILE A 115 14.93 0.45 -7.65
N GLY A 116 15.33 -0.48 -6.77
CA GLY A 116 16.71 -0.60 -6.32
C GLY A 116 17.69 -0.85 -7.48
N THR A 117 17.31 -1.65 -8.47
CA THR A 117 18.11 -1.87 -9.67
C THR A 117 18.15 -0.62 -10.57
N ILE A 118 17.04 0.11 -10.69
CA ILE A 118 16.98 1.38 -11.42
C ILE A 118 17.93 2.40 -10.77
N ILE A 119 17.95 2.49 -9.44
CA ILE A 119 18.89 3.31 -8.68
C ILE A 119 20.34 2.88 -8.94
N LYS A 120 20.63 1.58 -8.94
CA LYS A 120 21.97 1.06 -9.26
C LYS A 120 22.45 1.55 -10.63
N ASN A 121 21.58 1.46 -11.64
CA ASN A 121 21.92 1.80 -13.03
C ASN A 121 22.08 3.31 -13.24
N ASN A 122 21.37 4.15 -12.47
CA ASN A 122 21.31 5.60 -12.68
C ASN A 122 22.10 6.41 -11.61
N ILE A 123 22.24 5.89 -10.39
CA ILE A 123 22.87 6.59 -9.25
C ILE A 123 24.13 5.85 -8.77
N GLY A 124 24.20 4.53 -9.03
CA GLY A 124 25.33 3.69 -8.70
C GLY A 124 25.08 2.71 -7.56
N TYR A 125 26.06 1.83 -7.34
CA TYR A 125 25.96 0.72 -6.39
C TYR A 125 25.71 1.17 -4.93
N LYS A 126 26.40 2.24 -4.49
CA LYS A 126 26.20 2.80 -3.14
C LYS A 126 24.76 3.30 -2.95
N GLY A 127 24.18 3.92 -3.97
CA GLY A 127 22.77 4.33 -3.95
C GLY A 127 21.83 3.13 -3.79
N LYS A 128 22.06 2.03 -4.53
CA LYS A 128 21.30 0.78 -4.36
C LYS A 128 21.37 0.28 -2.92
N GLN A 129 22.54 0.17 -2.33
CA GLN A 129 22.72 -0.36 -0.98
C GLN A 129 21.96 0.47 0.07
N LEU A 130 22.07 1.80 0.00
CA LEU A 130 21.36 2.69 0.91
C LEU A 130 19.84 2.60 0.74
N PHE A 131 19.37 2.55 -0.52
CA PHE A 131 17.93 2.37 -0.80
C PHE A 131 17.41 1.04 -0.25
N MET A 132 18.20 -0.03 -0.34
CA MET A 132 17.80 -1.34 0.18
C MET A 132 17.71 -1.36 1.70
N ILE A 133 18.68 -0.74 2.40
CA ILE A 133 18.60 -0.58 3.86
C ILE A 133 17.35 0.22 4.24
N PHE A 134 17.11 1.33 3.54
CA PHE A 134 15.94 2.17 3.77
C PHE A 134 14.64 1.39 3.53
N SER A 135 14.51 0.72 2.38
CA SER A 135 13.34 -0.08 2.03
C SER A 135 13.10 -1.21 3.03
N PHE A 136 14.16 -1.90 3.45
CA PHE A 136 14.09 -2.94 4.47
C PHE A 136 13.53 -2.41 5.79
N SER A 137 14.09 -1.29 6.27
CA SER A 137 13.63 -0.65 7.52
C SER A 137 12.16 -0.23 7.44
N THR A 138 11.76 0.35 6.30
CA THR A 138 10.36 0.74 6.07
C THR A 138 9.45 -0.48 6.04
N LEU A 139 9.85 -1.59 5.39
CA LEU A 139 9.05 -2.82 5.36
C LEU A 139 8.87 -3.44 6.74
N ILE A 140 9.88 -3.39 7.63
CA ILE A 140 9.74 -3.83 9.03
C ILE A 140 8.70 -2.98 9.76
N LEU A 141 8.70 -1.65 9.56
CA LEU A 141 7.67 -0.76 10.11
C LEU A 141 6.27 -1.13 9.61
N VAL A 142 6.12 -1.39 8.31
CA VAL A 142 4.83 -1.84 7.72
C VAL A 142 4.34 -3.12 8.38
N ILE A 143 5.19 -4.14 8.47
CA ILE A 143 4.86 -5.43 9.09
C ILE A 143 4.38 -5.23 10.53
N ALA A 144 5.11 -4.43 11.31
CA ALA A 144 4.79 -4.15 12.69
C ALA A 144 3.39 -3.48 12.84
N VAL A 145 3.16 -2.42 12.06
CA VAL A 145 1.90 -1.65 12.11
C VAL A 145 0.71 -2.50 11.65
N PHE A 146 0.85 -3.26 10.57
CA PHE A 146 -0.25 -4.05 10.03
C PHE A 146 -0.57 -5.27 10.91
N ALA A 147 0.43 -5.92 11.50
CA ALA A 147 0.20 -6.98 12.47
C ALA A 147 -0.59 -6.47 13.71
N ASP A 148 -0.26 -5.27 14.21
CA ASP A 148 -1.00 -4.62 15.30
C ASP A 148 -2.45 -4.30 14.92
N ILE A 149 -2.68 -3.71 13.74
CA ILE A 149 -4.03 -3.41 13.23
C ILE A 149 -4.89 -4.67 13.17
N ILE A 150 -4.36 -5.75 12.59
CA ILE A 150 -5.10 -7.01 12.42
C ILE A 150 -5.41 -7.62 13.79
N ALA A 151 -4.43 -7.68 14.70
CA ALA A 151 -4.62 -8.22 16.05
C ALA A 151 -5.72 -7.47 16.80
N LYS A 152 -5.72 -6.13 16.76
CA LYS A 152 -6.77 -5.28 17.36
C LYS A 152 -8.14 -5.49 16.71
N THR A 153 -8.18 -5.63 15.40
CA THR A 153 -9.43 -5.91 14.67
C THR A 153 -10.03 -7.25 15.10
N PHE A 154 -9.20 -8.28 15.28
CA PHE A 154 -9.64 -9.60 15.73
C PHE A 154 -10.14 -9.62 17.17
N ILE A 155 -9.55 -8.79 18.06
CA ILE A 155 -10.04 -8.62 19.43
C ILE A 155 -11.39 -7.92 19.44
N ASN A 156 -11.50 -6.81 18.69
CA ASN A 156 -12.72 -6.01 18.66
C ASN A 156 -13.87 -6.74 17.96
N ASN A 157 -13.56 -7.67 17.03
CA ASN A 157 -14.53 -8.45 16.30
C ASN A 157 -14.06 -9.91 16.13
N PRO A 158 -14.27 -10.80 17.12
CA PRO A 158 -13.84 -12.20 17.05
C PRO A 158 -14.44 -13.01 15.89
N GLY A 159 -15.62 -12.60 15.39
CA GLY A 159 -16.23 -13.21 14.20
C GLY A 159 -15.41 -12.97 12.95
N VAL A 160 -14.75 -11.81 12.83
CA VAL A 160 -13.84 -11.49 11.73
C VAL A 160 -12.59 -12.38 11.78
N ALA A 161 -12.08 -12.69 12.97
CA ALA A 161 -10.96 -13.61 13.13
C ALA A 161 -11.30 -15.00 12.56
N SER A 162 -12.46 -15.55 12.94
CA SER A 162 -12.95 -16.83 12.43
C SER A 162 -13.15 -16.82 10.90
N ALA A 163 -13.79 -15.77 10.38
CA ALA A 163 -14.00 -15.61 8.95
C ALA A 163 -12.66 -15.52 8.19
N SER A 164 -11.66 -14.83 8.73
CA SER A 164 -10.32 -14.71 8.13
C SER A 164 -9.60 -16.06 8.07
N ILE A 165 -9.69 -16.89 9.12
CA ILE A 165 -9.12 -18.24 9.14
C ILE A 165 -9.78 -19.11 8.07
N LEU A 166 -11.13 -19.10 8.01
CA LEU A 166 -11.89 -19.83 6.99
C LEU A 166 -11.53 -19.39 5.58
N PHE A 167 -11.33 -18.08 5.39
CA PHE A 167 -10.96 -17.49 4.12
C PHE A 167 -9.54 -17.89 3.66
N ILE A 168 -8.56 -17.95 4.58
CA ILE A 168 -7.22 -18.48 4.27
C ILE A 168 -7.32 -19.95 3.82
N GLY A 169 -8.11 -20.76 4.51
CA GLY A 169 -8.38 -22.14 4.12
C GLY A 169 -9.00 -22.26 2.72
N LEU A 170 -10.03 -21.42 2.44
CA LEU A 170 -10.65 -21.33 1.12
C LEU A 170 -9.64 -20.96 0.02
N ALA A 171 -8.75 -20.00 0.29
CA ALA A 171 -7.74 -19.57 -0.67
C ALA A 171 -6.77 -20.71 -1.04
N VAL A 172 -6.35 -21.51 -0.08
CA VAL A 172 -5.50 -22.70 -0.32
C VAL A 172 -6.24 -23.74 -1.15
N VAL A 173 -7.50 -24.03 -0.82
CA VAL A 173 -8.34 -24.97 -1.59
C VAL A 173 -8.54 -24.46 -3.01
N PHE A 174 -8.92 -23.18 -3.16
CA PHE A 174 -9.11 -22.54 -4.46
C PHE A 174 -7.82 -22.58 -5.30
N GLY A 175 -6.67 -22.26 -4.70
CA GLY A 175 -5.37 -22.31 -5.38
C GLY A 175 -4.99 -23.71 -5.83
N THR A 176 -5.30 -24.73 -5.01
CA THR A 176 -5.05 -26.13 -5.35
C THR A 176 -5.96 -26.57 -6.51
N VAL A 177 -7.26 -26.28 -6.44
CA VAL A 177 -8.23 -26.64 -7.49
C VAL A 177 -7.91 -25.89 -8.79
N ASN A 178 -7.52 -24.61 -8.71
CA ASN A 178 -7.19 -23.80 -9.88
C ASN A 178 -6.06 -24.40 -10.73
N LYS A 179 -5.09 -25.10 -10.13
CA LYS A 179 -4.02 -25.79 -10.87
C LYS A 179 -4.55 -26.84 -11.85
N PHE A 180 -5.69 -27.46 -11.54
CA PHE A 180 -6.31 -28.48 -12.39
C PHE A 180 -7.29 -27.94 -13.42
N VAL A 181 -7.65 -26.64 -13.30
CA VAL A 181 -8.79 -26.04 -14.01
C VAL A 181 -8.40 -24.83 -14.83
N ALA A 182 -7.19 -24.30 -14.64
CA ALA A 182 -6.71 -23.04 -15.26
C ALA A 182 -6.91 -22.99 -16.79
N ASP A 183 -6.74 -24.14 -17.48
CA ASP A 183 -6.89 -24.23 -18.93
C ASP A 183 -8.36 -24.27 -19.41
N LYS A 184 -9.32 -24.47 -18.49
CA LYS A 184 -10.75 -24.60 -18.80
C LYS A 184 -11.51 -23.34 -18.36
N LYS A 185 -11.58 -22.33 -19.23
CA LYS A 185 -12.16 -21.02 -18.94
C LYS A 185 -13.54 -21.07 -18.26
N SER A 186 -14.46 -21.91 -18.75
CA SER A 186 -15.81 -22.02 -18.18
C SER A 186 -15.79 -22.56 -16.75
N LEU A 187 -14.95 -23.55 -16.48
CA LEU A 187 -14.83 -24.17 -15.17
C LEU A 187 -14.15 -23.22 -14.16
N PHE A 188 -13.15 -22.45 -14.60
CA PHE A 188 -12.54 -21.40 -13.80
C PHE A 188 -13.57 -20.35 -13.35
N ILE A 189 -14.46 -19.89 -14.26
CA ILE A 189 -15.52 -18.94 -13.92
C ILE A 189 -16.47 -19.52 -12.86
N ILE A 190 -16.90 -20.77 -13.03
CA ILE A 190 -17.81 -21.44 -12.09
C ILE A 190 -17.14 -21.53 -10.70
N ILE A 191 -15.89 -21.98 -10.62
CA ILE A 191 -15.17 -22.10 -9.36
C ILE A 191 -14.93 -20.73 -8.72
N SER A 192 -14.69 -19.69 -9.52
CA SER A 192 -14.59 -18.31 -9.02
C SER A 192 -15.91 -17.84 -8.41
N ILE A 193 -17.04 -18.08 -9.05
CA ILE A 193 -18.38 -17.73 -8.51
C ILE A 193 -18.63 -18.48 -7.20
N ILE A 194 -18.32 -19.79 -7.14
CA ILE A 194 -18.46 -20.57 -5.92
C ILE A 194 -17.52 -20.06 -4.82
N GLY A 195 -16.25 -19.74 -5.15
CA GLY A 195 -15.28 -19.20 -4.20
C GLY A 195 -15.74 -17.87 -3.61
N VAL A 196 -16.24 -16.97 -4.44
CA VAL A 196 -16.79 -15.68 -4.00
C VAL A 196 -18.04 -15.88 -3.12
N ALA A 197 -18.96 -16.76 -3.52
CA ALA A 197 -20.16 -17.06 -2.72
C ALA A 197 -19.80 -17.65 -1.35
N LEU A 198 -18.85 -18.59 -1.30
CA LEU A 198 -18.34 -19.16 -0.05
C LEU A 198 -17.65 -18.11 0.83
N MET A 199 -16.91 -17.18 0.23
CA MET A 199 -16.27 -16.09 0.97
C MET A 199 -17.30 -15.21 1.69
N TYR A 200 -18.38 -14.80 1.01
CA TYR A 200 -19.47 -14.05 1.65
C TYR A 200 -20.23 -14.90 2.70
N TYR A 201 -20.40 -16.18 2.45
CA TYR A 201 -20.98 -17.09 3.44
C TYR A 201 -20.09 -17.21 4.69
N PHE A 202 -18.78 -17.15 4.57
CA PHE A 202 -17.84 -17.21 5.70
C PHE A 202 -17.89 -15.97 6.59
N VAL A 203 -18.35 -14.82 6.08
CA VAL A 203 -18.68 -13.66 6.92
C VAL A 203 -19.79 -14.06 7.91
N TYR A 204 -20.88 -14.65 7.41
CA TYR A 204 -21.99 -15.10 8.24
C TYR A 204 -21.55 -16.21 9.22
N LEU A 205 -20.84 -17.21 8.74
CA LEU A 205 -20.40 -18.35 9.55
C LEU A 205 -19.41 -17.91 10.65
N GLY A 206 -18.52 -16.97 10.36
CA GLY A 206 -17.58 -16.42 11.35
C GLY A 206 -18.29 -15.75 12.52
N MET A 207 -19.41 -15.07 12.27
CA MET A 207 -20.23 -14.49 13.35
C MET A 207 -20.90 -15.55 14.25
N GLN A 208 -21.19 -16.74 13.69
CA GLN A 208 -21.79 -17.85 14.48
C GLN A 208 -20.74 -18.59 15.34
N ILE A 209 -19.47 -18.55 14.93
CA ILE A 209 -18.38 -19.29 15.58
C ILE A 209 -17.25 -18.29 15.90
N PRO A 210 -17.46 -17.33 16.80
CA PRO A 210 -16.43 -16.33 17.13
C PRO A 210 -15.23 -16.97 17.83
N PHE A 211 -14.03 -16.68 17.34
CA PHE A 211 -12.77 -17.18 17.91
C PHE A 211 -12.02 -16.05 18.60
N ALA A 212 -12.10 -16.01 19.92
CA ALA A 212 -11.53 -14.95 20.76
C ALA A 212 -10.22 -15.40 21.41
N LEU A 213 -9.16 -14.65 21.14
CA LEU A 213 -7.86 -14.79 21.81
C LEU A 213 -7.40 -13.42 22.32
N ASN A 214 -6.40 -13.41 23.21
CA ASN A 214 -5.79 -12.17 23.66
C ASN A 214 -4.86 -11.57 22.59
N TYR A 215 -4.49 -10.30 22.76
CA TYR A 215 -3.67 -9.54 21.83
C TYR A 215 -2.33 -10.22 21.52
N GLU A 216 -1.60 -10.64 22.55
CA GLU A 216 -0.27 -11.24 22.41
C GLU A 216 -0.32 -12.51 21.57
N LEU A 217 -1.33 -13.36 21.83
CA LEU A 217 -1.46 -14.62 21.10
C LEU A 217 -1.84 -14.38 19.63
N TRP A 218 -2.74 -13.43 19.35
CA TRP A 218 -3.05 -13.02 17.98
C TRP A 218 -1.82 -12.50 17.26
N LEU A 219 -1.03 -11.67 17.91
CA LEU A 219 0.19 -11.11 17.33
C LEU A 219 1.17 -12.22 16.91
N TYR A 220 1.43 -13.19 17.80
CA TYR A 220 2.32 -14.30 17.47
C TYR A 220 1.77 -15.21 16.35
N ILE A 221 0.47 -15.48 16.35
CA ILE A 221 -0.19 -16.27 15.30
C ILE A 221 -0.06 -15.56 13.95
N LEU A 222 -0.31 -14.25 13.89
CA LEU A 222 -0.21 -13.45 12.66
C LEU A 222 1.22 -13.41 12.13
N LEU A 223 2.22 -13.25 12.99
CA LEU A 223 3.63 -13.22 12.57
C LEU A 223 4.13 -14.61 12.17
N ALA A 224 3.68 -15.68 12.84
CA ALA A 224 3.95 -17.05 12.42
C ALA A 224 3.29 -17.36 11.05
N TYR A 225 2.06 -16.90 10.84
CA TYR A 225 1.39 -16.99 9.56
C TYR A 225 2.16 -16.21 8.47
N ALA A 226 2.58 -14.97 8.74
CA ALA A 226 3.37 -14.17 7.80
C ALA A 226 4.71 -14.84 7.43
N PHE A 227 5.36 -15.50 8.40
CA PHE A 227 6.54 -16.34 8.14
C PHE A 227 6.23 -17.45 7.15
N ILE A 228 5.18 -18.24 7.40
CA ILE A 228 4.76 -19.35 6.53
C ILE A 228 4.41 -18.82 5.13
N ALA A 229 3.62 -17.75 5.04
CA ALA A 229 3.21 -17.13 3.78
C ALA A 229 4.41 -16.61 2.98
N SER A 230 5.42 -16.04 3.65
CA SER A 230 6.64 -15.54 2.99
C SER A 230 7.47 -16.66 2.34
N VAL A 231 7.54 -17.84 2.94
CA VAL A 231 8.35 -18.97 2.42
C VAL A 231 7.58 -19.91 1.50
N THR A 232 6.25 -19.81 1.48
CA THR A 232 5.35 -20.64 0.65
C THR A 232 5.34 -20.12 -0.81
N PRO A 233 5.19 -21.00 -1.83
CA PRO A 233 5.00 -20.58 -3.22
C PRO A 233 3.82 -19.63 -3.39
N VAL A 234 4.00 -18.55 -4.17
CA VAL A 234 2.99 -17.50 -4.39
C VAL A 234 1.69 -18.07 -4.97
N SER A 235 1.81 -19.01 -5.89
CA SER A 235 0.68 -19.65 -6.59
C SER A 235 -0.22 -20.49 -5.68
N LEU A 236 0.26 -20.90 -4.50
CA LEU A 236 -0.52 -21.76 -3.60
C LEU A 236 -1.41 -20.95 -2.65
N LEU A 237 -0.92 -19.81 -2.15
CA LEU A 237 -1.61 -19.03 -1.11
C LEU A 237 -1.89 -17.60 -1.55
N LEU A 238 -0.87 -16.83 -1.96
CA LEU A 238 -1.02 -15.39 -2.19
C LEU A 238 -1.91 -15.08 -3.40
N GLN A 239 -1.58 -15.61 -4.58
CA GLN A 239 -2.36 -15.33 -5.79
C GLN A 239 -3.84 -15.70 -5.67
N PRO A 240 -4.22 -16.91 -5.21
CA PRO A 240 -5.62 -17.28 -5.03
C PRO A 240 -6.35 -16.39 -4.02
N ARG A 241 -5.67 -16.06 -2.91
CA ARG A 241 -6.23 -15.21 -1.88
C ARG A 241 -6.44 -13.79 -2.40
N ASP A 242 -5.46 -13.19 -3.06
CA ASP A 242 -5.55 -11.83 -3.58
C ASP A 242 -6.63 -11.72 -4.67
N TYR A 243 -6.77 -12.76 -5.49
CA TYR A 243 -7.85 -12.85 -6.46
C TYR A 243 -9.24 -12.83 -5.78
N LEU A 244 -9.45 -13.65 -4.75
CA LEU A 244 -10.71 -13.64 -4.00
C LEU A 244 -10.91 -12.33 -3.24
N ASN A 245 -9.86 -11.79 -2.61
CA ASN A 245 -9.90 -10.50 -1.90
C ASN A 245 -10.37 -9.36 -2.79
N SER A 246 -9.97 -9.33 -4.07
CA SER A 246 -10.39 -8.24 -4.97
C SER A 246 -11.91 -8.10 -5.06
N PHE A 247 -12.66 -9.20 -4.94
CA PHE A 247 -14.13 -9.16 -4.92
C PHE A 247 -14.70 -8.60 -3.61
N LEU A 248 -14.02 -8.80 -2.46
CA LEU A 248 -14.40 -8.12 -1.21
C LEU A 248 -14.27 -6.60 -1.36
N LEU A 249 -13.18 -6.15 -1.96
CA LEU A 249 -12.90 -4.72 -2.11
C LEU A 249 -13.86 -4.06 -3.10
N TYR A 250 -14.09 -4.68 -4.26
CA TYR A 250 -15.09 -4.15 -5.20
C TYR A 250 -16.47 -4.12 -4.54
N GLY A 251 -16.83 -5.18 -3.81
CA GLY A 251 -18.06 -5.20 -3.03
C GLY A 251 -18.11 -4.08 -1.99
N LEU A 252 -17.03 -3.86 -1.24
CA LEU A 252 -16.94 -2.77 -0.25
C LEU A 252 -17.17 -1.41 -0.91
N ILE A 253 -16.47 -1.08 -1.98
CA ILE A 253 -16.59 0.23 -2.65
C ILE A 253 -18.00 0.42 -3.21
N ILE A 254 -18.57 -0.61 -3.85
CA ILE A 254 -19.91 -0.55 -4.43
C ILE A 254 -20.98 -0.40 -3.35
N PHE A 255 -21.00 -1.28 -2.35
CA PHE A 255 -22.01 -1.24 -1.29
C PHE A 255 -21.87 0.00 -0.40
N ALA A 256 -20.64 0.44 -0.10
CA ALA A 256 -20.41 1.69 0.63
C ALA A 256 -20.92 2.89 -0.16
N THR A 257 -20.60 2.96 -1.46
CA THR A 257 -21.08 4.06 -2.32
C THR A 257 -22.62 4.07 -2.36
N ILE A 258 -23.26 2.95 -2.67
CA ILE A 258 -24.73 2.85 -2.72
C ILE A 258 -25.33 3.17 -1.35
N GLY A 259 -24.75 2.65 -0.26
CA GLY A 259 -25.19 2.92 1.11
C GLY A 259 -25.13 4.41 1.47
N ILE A 260 -24.05 5.10 1.12
CA ILE A 260 -23.91 6.55 1.34
C ILE A 260 -24.97 7.34 0.56
N PHE A 261 -25.22 6.98 -0.71
CA PHE A 261 -26.22 7.66 -1.53
C PHE A 261 -27.65 7.42 -1.04
N TYR A 262 -27.95 6.20 -0.61
CA TYR A 262 -29.29 5.82 -0.14
C TYR A 262 -29.57 6.37 1.27
N ALA A 263 -28.62 6.25 2.20
CA ALA A 263 -28.75 6.74 3.56
C ALA A 263 -28.73 8.28 3.63
N ASN A 264 -27.99 8.93 2.73
CA ASN A 264 -27.78 10.38 2.68
C ASN A 264 -27.60 11.00 4.08
N PRO A 265 -26.64 10.51 4.88
CA PRO A 265 -26.48 10.92 6.27
C PRO A 265 -26.04 12.38 6.36
N GLU A 266 -26.45 13.04 7.43
CA GLU A 266 -26.00 14.39 7.76
C GLU A 266 -24.54 14.41 8.15
N ILE A 267 -23.77 15.39 7.67
CA ILE A 267 -22.40 15.66 8.11
C ILE A 267 -22.50 16.42 9.42
N LYS A 268 -22.22 15.75 10.55
CA LYS A 268 -22.24 16.36 11.88
C LYS A 268 -20.92 17.04 12.24
N MET A 269 -19.83 16.61 11.61
CA MET A 269 -18.52 17.18 11.86
C MET A 269 -18.46 18.61 11.29
N ASP A 270 -18.01 19.56 12.10
CA ASP A 270 -17.81 20.94 11.68
C ASP A 270 -16.69 21.07 10.62
N THR A 271 -16.61 22.24 9.99
CA THR A 271 -15.61 22.55 8.94
C THR A 271 -14.34 23.18 9.49
N GLN A 272 -14.18 23.24 10.83
CA GLN A 272 -13.02 23.86 11.44
C GLN A 272 -11.74 23.08 11.11
N VAL A 273 -10.69 23.81 10.79
CA VAL A 273 -9.35 23.28 10.55
C VAL A 273 -8.49 23.49 11.79
N ASN A 274 -7.99 22.41 12.36
CA ASN A 274 -7.06 22.46 13.49
C ASN A 274 -5.62 22.50 12.95
N ILE A 275 -4.90 23.57 13.26
CA ILE A 275 -3.48 23.69 12.89
C ILE A 275 -2.59 22.82 13.78
N THR A 276 -3.07 22.50 14.99
CA THR A 276 -2.36 21.67 15.98
C THR A 276 -3.28 20.62 16.56
N SER A 277 -2.72 19.49 16.93
CA SER A 277 -3.36 18.42 17.71
C SER A 277 -2.44 18.03 18.85
N GLU A 278 -2.97 17.86 20.05
CA GLU A 278 -2.20 17.46 21.24
C GLU A 278 -1.44 16.14 21.03
N ASN A 279 -2.08 15.18 20.37
CA ASN A 279 -1.51 13.85 20.17
C ASN A 279 -0.59 13.76 18.94
N LEU A 280 -0.94 14.47 17.85
CA LEU A 280 -0.26 14.33 16.56
C LEU A 280 0.73 15.46 16.27
N GLY A 281 0.59 16.63 16.92
CA GLY A 281 1.41 17.81 16.66
C GLY A 281 0.82 18.73 15.59
N TYR A 282 1.66 19.36 14.75
CA TYR A 282 1.23 20.34 13.76
C TYR A 282 0.63 19.70 12.50
N LEU A 283 -0.38 20.35 11.91
CA LEU A 283 -0.98 19.94 10.64
C LEU A 283 0.08 19.72 9.57
N PHE A 284 1.01 20.68 9.38
CA PHE A 284 2.19 20.45 8.55
C PHE A 284 3.36 20.01 9.45
N PRO A 285 4.00 18.89 9.19
CA PRO A 285 3.85 17.97 8.05
C PRO A 285 2.89 16.79 8.31
N VAL A 286 2.28 16.67 9.50
CA VAL A 286 1.70 15.43 10.01
C VAL A 286 0.46 14.99 9.23
N LEU A 287 -0.42 15.91 8.82
CA LEU A 287 -1.57 15.56 7.97
C LEU A 287 -1.11 14.81 6.70
N PHE A 288 -0.07 15.34 6.07
CA PHE A 288 0.44 14.79 4.81
C PHE A 288 1.01 13.37 4.98
N VAL A 289 1.81 13.13 6.02
CA VAL A 289 2.40 11.80 6.26
C VAL A 289 1.40 10.82 6.85
N THR A 290 0.35 11.28 7.52
CA THR A 290 -0.70 10.43 8.07
C THR A 290 -1.56 9.83 6.97
N ILE A 291 -1.89 10.62 5.92
CA ILE A 291 -2.57 10.12 4.71
C ILE A 291 -1.49 9.63 3.73
N ALA A 292 -0.79 8.57 4.07
CA ALA A 292 0.22 8.03 3.18
C ALA A 292 -0.43 7.35 1.96
N CYS A 293 -1.00 6.18 2.13
CA CYS A 293 -1.44 5.33 1.02
C CYS A 293 -2.57 5.97 0.19
N GLY A 294 -3.52 6.66 0.80
CA GLY A 294 -4.62 7.33 0.08
C GLY A 294 -4.21 8.50 -0.81
N ALA A 295 -2.97 9.02 -0.66
CA ALA A 295 -2.44 10.13 -1.44
C ALA A 295 -1.18 9.74 -2.22
N ILE A 296 -0.16 9.20 -1.56
CA ILE A 296 1.07 8.69 -2.20
C ILE A 296 1.77 7.71 -1.26
N SER A 297 2.15 6.54 -1.75
CA SER A 297 2.79 5.48 -0.96
C SER A 297 4.03 4.92 -1.66
N GLY A 298 5.15 4.90 -0.95
CA GLY A 298 6.39 4.32 -1.45
C GLY A 298 6.32 2.82 -1.62
N PHE A 299 5.52 2.14 -0.81
CA PHE A 299 5.27 0.71 -0.94
C PHE A 299 4.72 0.34 -2.33
N HIS A 300 3.90 1.23 -2.93
CA HIS A 300 3.37 1.02 -4.28
C HIS A 300 4.48 0.88 -5.32
N SER A 301 5.59 1.62 -5.21
CA SER A 301 6.72 1.47 -6.13
C SER A 301 7.38 0.10 -6.04
N LEU A 302 7.42 -0.50 -4.86
CA LEU A 302 7.97 -1.85 -4.66
C LEU A 302 7.03 -2.91 -5.27
N VAL A 303 5.71 -2.74 -5.14
CA VAL A 303 4.71 -3.61 -5.77
C VAL A 303 4.73 -3.43 -7.29
N ALA A 304 4.67 -2.18 -7.76
CA ALA A 304 4.67 -1.85 -9.19
C ALA A 304 5.89 -2.41 -9.92
N SER A 305 7.10 -2.25 -9.32
CA SER A 305 8.35 -2.69 -9.93
C SER A 305 8.71 -4.15 -9.61
N GLY A 306 8.26 -4.67 -8.47
CA GLY A 306 8.62 -6.03 -8.02
C GLY A 306 7.80 -7.13 -8.67
N THR A 307 6.51 -6.88 -8.91
CA THR A 307 5.55 -7.88 -9.37
C THR A 307 4.72 -7.43 -10.57
N THR A 308 4.07 -6.26 -10.49
CA THR A 308 3.08 -5.83 -11.48
C THR A 308 3.66 -5.61 -12.87
N SER A 309 4.82 -4.94 -12.98
CA SER A 309 5.51 -4.68 -14.24
C SER A 309 5.86 -5.94 -15.05
N LYS A 310 5.97 -7.09 -14.36
CA LYS A 310 6.24 -8.41 -14.96
C LYS A 310 5.00 -9.09 -15.53
N GLN A 311 3.81 -8.52 -15.28
CA GLN A 311 2.53 -9.07 -15.69
C GLN A 311 1.80 -8.21 -16.73
N ILE A 312 2.27 -6.98 -16.97
CA ILE A 312 1.70 -6.05 -17.95
C ILE A 312 1.84 -6.63 -19.37
N ASP A 313 0.72 -6.80 -20.06
CA ASP A 313 0.69 -7.35 -21.42
C ASP A 313 1.19 -6.32 -22.44
N LYS A 314 0.65 -5.09 -22.43
CA LYS A 314 1.03 -3.95 -23.26
C LYS A 314 1.44 -2.76 -22.43
N GLU A 315 2.38 -1.94 -22.90
CA GLU A 315 2.78 -0.74 -22.14
C GLU A 315 1.60 0.17 -21.80
N GLY A 316 0.61 0.28 -22.68
CA GLY A 316 -0.59 1.07 -22.50
C GLY A 316 -1.46 0.64 -21.31
N ASP A 317 -1.43 -0.63 -20.95
CA ASP A 317 -2.18 -1.17 -19.81
C ASP A 317 -1.69 -0.59 -18.47
N ALA A 318 -0.44 -0.11 -18.40
CA ALA A 318 0.11 0.53 -17.22
C ALA A 318 -0.68 1.77 -16.79
N LYS A 319 -1.36 2.47 -17.70
CA LYS A 319 -2.23 3.60 -17.35
C LYS A 319 -3.40 3.16 -16.48
N VAL A 320 -4.09 2.10 -16.87
CA VAL A 320 -5.23 1.58 -16.10
C VAL A 320 -4.76 1.02 -14.76
N VAL A 321 -3.66 0.27 -14.78
CA VAL A 321 -3.16 -0.43 -13.59
C VAL A 321 -2.50 0.51 -12.60
N GLY A 322 -1.49 1.29 -13.01
CA GLY A 322 -0.74 2.17 -12.12
C GLY A 322 -1.50 3.45 -11.81
N PHE A 323 -1.81 4.27 -12.83
CA PHE A 323 -2.49 5.55 -12.64
C PHE A 323 -3.93 5.33 -12.15
N GLY A 324 -4.69 4.44 -12.80
CA GLY A 324 -6.08 4.14 -12.44
C GLY A 324 -6.20 3.48 -11.07
N GLY A 325 -5.32 2.52 -10.74
CA GLY A 325 -5.30 1.84 -9.45
C GLY A 325 -5.15 2.82 -8.28
N MET A 326 -4.21 3.79 -8.38
CA MET A 326 -4.02 4.81 -7.36
C MET A 326 -5.24 5.73 -7.20
N LEU A 327 -5.91 6.10 -8.29
CA LEU A 327 -7.13 6.93 -8.18
C LEU A 327 -8.31 6.17 -7.54
N ILE A 328 -8.44 4.87 -7.78
CA ILE A 328 -9.44 4.04 -7.09
C ILE A 328 -9.12 3.98 -5.59
N GLU A 329 -7.84 3.89 -5.22
CA GLU A 329 -7.42 3.91 -3.83
C GLU A 329 -7.69 5.27 -3.17
N SER A 330 -7.45 6.38 -3.86
CA SER A 330 -7.83 7.71 -3.39
C SER A 330 -9.35 7.83 -3.17
N PHE A 331 -10.16 7.22 -4.03
CA PHE A 331 -11.61 7.18 -3.84
C PHE A 331 -12.00 6.39 -2.58
N LEU A 332 -11.35 5.25 -2.33
CA LEU A 332 -11.52 4.50 -1.07
C LEU A 332 -11.13 5.34 0.15
N ALA A 333 -10.05 6.14 0.05
CA ALA A 333 -9.64 7.04 1.11
C ALA A 333 -10.69 8.13 1.40
N ILE A 334 -11.39 8.63 0.38
CA ILE A 334 -12.51 9.57 0.54
C ILE A 334 -13.71 8.89 1.20
N ILE A 335 -14.02 7.64 0.83
CA ILE A 335 -15.05 6.83 1.51
C ILE A 335 -14.69 6.67 3.00
N SER A 336 -13.41 6.54 3.32
CA SER A 336 -12.96 6.39 4.70
C SER A 336 -13.16 7.66 5.53
N VAL A 337 -12.93 8.84 4.95
CA VAL A 337 -13.30 10.12 5.55
C VAL A 337 -14.82 10.21 5.72
N ALA A 338 -15.59 9.84 4.68
CA ALA A 338 -17.04 9.85 4.69
C ALA A 338 -17.65 9.01 5.83
N ALA A 339 -17.01 7.88 6.15
CA ALA A 339 -17.45 6.98 7.22
C ALA A 339 -17.42 7.61 8.63
N VAL A 340 -16.61 8.64 8.86
CA VAL A 340 -16.40 9.22 10.21
C VAL A 340 -16.91 10.64 10.37
N ILE A 341 -17.13 11.39 9.29
CA ILE A 341 -17.63 12.77 9.38
C ILE A 341 -19.13 12.88 9.66
N ILE A 342 -19.82 11.76 9.75
CA ILE A 342 -21.19 11.64 10.28
C ILE A 342 -21.23 11.76 11.82
N LEU A 343 -20.09 11.71 12.48
CA LEU A 343 -19.92 11.92 13.92
C LEU A 343 -19.62 13.41 14.19
N SER A 344 -20.03 13.92 15.34
CA SER A 344 -19.53 15.20 15.84
C SER A 344 -18.04 15.09 16.17
N ARG A 345 -17.37 16.24 16.38
CA ARG A 345 -15.93 16.24 16.69
C ARG A 345 -15.62 15.52 18.01
N GLU A 346 -16.47 15.69 19.01
CA GLU A 346 -16.31 15.01 20.30
C GLU A 346 -16.54 13.51 20.20
N GLU A 347 -17.60 13.10 19.48
CA GLU A 347 -17.90 11.68 19.22
C GLU A 347 -16.76 11.02 18.44
N TYR A 348 -16.21 11.71 17.43
CA TYR A 348 -15.08 11.25 16.66
C TYR A 348 -13.83 11.07 17.54
N ALA A 349 -13.45 12.09 18.34
CA ALA A 349 -12.26 12.03 19.19
C ALA A 349 -12.35 10.90 20.23
N SER A 350 -13.50 10.75 20.88
CA SER A 350 -13.74 9.66 21.85
C SER A 350 -13.71 8.28 21.17
N SER A 351 -14.36 8.13 20.02
CA SER A 351 -14.38 6.87 19.29
C SER A 351 -13.00 6.49 18.75
N LEU A 352 -12.21 7.45 18.28
CA LEU A 352 -10.86 7.20 17.79
C LEU A 352 -9.96 6.64 18.90
N SER A 353 -10.05 7.20 20.12
CA SER A 353 -9.26 6.75 21.26
C SER A 353 -9.71 5.40 21.81
N LEU A 354 -11.02 5.12 21.85
CA LEU A 354 -11.58 3.92 22.45
C LEU A 354 -11.64 2.72 21.49
N LYS A 355 -12.06 2.94 20.25
CA LYS A 355 -12.35 1.88 19.27
C LYS A 355 -11.26 1.73 18.21
N GLY A 356 -10.54 2.80 17.93
CA GLY A 356 -9.56 2.88 16.84
C GLY A 356 -10.18 3.02 15.43
N PRO A 357 -9.35 3.35 14.43
CA PRO A 357 -9.84 3.79 13.11
C PRO A 357 -10.56 2.69 12.31
N VAL A 358 -10.13 1.43 12.40
CA VAL A 358 -10.76 0.33 11.65
C VAL A 358 -12.17 0.05 12.15
N THR A 359 -12.38 0.06 13.47
CA THR A 359 -13.71 -0.14 14.04
C THR A 359 -14.63 1.03 13.69
N MET A 360 -14.13 2.28 13.76
CA MET A 360 -14.89 3.46 13.34
C MET A 360 -15.32 3.40 11.86
N PHE A 361 -14.41 2.97 10.99
CA PHE A 361 -14.71 2.75 9.58
C PHE A 361 -15.81 1.72 9.38
N SER A 362 -15.69 0.59 10.10
CA SER A 362 -16.63 -0.51 10.00
C SER A 362 -18.01 -0.14 10.54
N ASP A 363 -18.06 0.54 11.68
CA ASP A 363 -19.32 1.02 12.28
C ASP A 363 -19.99 2.05 11.35
N GLY A 364 -19.23 3.05 10.86
CA GLY A 364 -19.75 4.11 10.00
C GLY A 364 -20.29 3.60 8.67
N LEU A 365 -19.54 2.79 7.94
CA LEU A 365 -20.02 2.20 6.70
C LEU A 365 -21.09 1.13 6.93
N GLY A 366 -20.95 0.33 7.98
CA GLY A 366 -21.92 -0.70 8.33
C GLY A 366 -23.30 -0.12 8.59
N SER A 367 -23.39 1.00 9.31
CA SER A 367 -24.66 1.71 9.55
C SER A 367 -25.30 2.24 8.27
N MET A 368 -24.49 2.78 7.34
CA MET A 368 -25.00 3.24 6.04
C MET A 368 -25.44 2.07 5.15
N MET A 369 -24.70 0.96 5.14
CA MET A 369 -25.06 -0.24 4.39
C MET A 369 -26.32 -0.93 4.95
N ALA A 370 -26.55 -0.81 6.26
CA ALA A 370 -27.74 -1.36 6.90
C ALA A 370 -29.03 -0.74 6.35
N THR A 371 -29.01 0.50 5.88
CA THR A 371 -30.15 1.14 5.23
C THR A 371 -30.59 0.44 3.93
N LEU A 372 -29.73 -0.39 3.34
CA LEU A 372 -30.03 -1.22 2.17
C LEU A 372 -30.76 -2.53 2.54
N GLY A 373 -31.15 -2.71 3.81
CA GLY A 373 -31.81 -3.92 4.30
C GLY A 373 -30.86 -5.04 4.74
N ILE A 374 -29.55 -4.78 4.82
CA ILE A 374 -28.56 -5.72 5.34
C ILE A 374 -28.56 -5.60 6.87
N PRO A 375 -28.57 -6.70 7.65
CA PRO A 375 -28.40 -6.61 9.10
C PRO A 375 -27.12 -5.86 9.48
N GLU A 376 -27.23 -4.83 10.33
CA GLU A 376 -26.11 -3.91 10.65
C GLU A 376 -24.85 -4.66 11.11
N GLN A 377 -25.01 -5.62 12.02
CA GLN A 377 -23.90 -6.42 12.50
C GLN A 377 -23.20 -7.20 11.38
N MET A 378 -23.94 -7.67 10.39
CA MET A 378 -23.39 -8.35 9.22
C MET A 378 -22.63 -7.38 8.32
N ALA A 379 -23.17 -6.17 8.11
CA ALA A 379 -22.52 -5.12 7.34
C ALA A 379 -21.21 -4.67 8.00
N VAL A 380 -21.23 -4.40 9.31
CA VAL A 380 -20.02 -4.06 10.10
C VAL A 380 -18.97 -5.16 10.01
N SER A 381 -19.38 -6.43 10.19
CA SER A 381 -18.45 -7.56 10.11
C SER A 381 -17.87 -7.75 8.70
N PHE A 382 -18.67 -7.51 7.66
CA PHE A 382 -18.20 -7.53 6.27
C PHE A 382 -17.13 -6.46 6.01
N VAL A 383 -17.36 -5.23 6.47
CA VAL A 383 -16.39 -4.14 6.32
C VAL A 383 -15.11 -4.47 7.10
N ALA A 384 -15.21 -4.89 8.36
CA ALA A 384 -14.07 -5.24 9.19
C ALA A 384 -13.28 -6.42 8.62
N LEU A 385 -13.96 -7.46 8.07
CA LEU A 385 -13.30 -8.57 7.38
C LEU A 385 -12.55 -8.08 6.15
N THR A 386 -13.16 -7.21 5.36
CA THR A 386 -12.53 -6.67 4.15
C THR A 386 -11.22 -5.95 4.52
N VAL A 387 -11.25 -5.06 5.52
CA VAL A 387 -10.05 -4.36 6.00
C VAL A 387 -8.99 -5.34 6.49
N SER A 388 -9.37 -6.34 7.30
CA SER A 388 -8.44 -7.35 7.83
C SER A 388 -7.83 -8.19 6.72
N ALA A 389 -8.62 -8.59 5.73
CA ALA A 389 -8.16 -9.40 4.59
C ALA A 389 -7.10 -8.64 3.77
N PHE A 390 -7.29 -7.32 3.56
CA PHE A 390 -6.30 -6.48 2.88
C PHE A 390 -5.07 -6.24 3.74
N ALA A 391 -5.26 -5.98 5.03
CA ALA A 391 -4.13 -5.85 5.95
C ALA A 391 -3.27 -7.12 5.99
N LEU A 392 -3.90 -8.32 5.97
CA LEU A 392 -3.20 -9.61 5.86
C LEU A 392 -2.45 -9.75 4.54
N THR A 393 -3.04 -9.35 3.41
CA THR A 393 -2.37 -9.37 2.10
C THR A 393 -1.13 -8.49 2.10
N THR A 394 -1.25 -7.28 2.65
CA THR A 394 -0.11 -6.36 2.78
C THR A 394 0.95 -6.93 3.72
N LEU A 395 0.56 -7.51 4.87
CA LEU A 395 1.47 -8.15 5.83
C LEU A 395 2.32 -9.24 5.17
N ASP A 396 1.70 -10.13 4.39
CA ASP A 396 2.38 -11.22 3.70
C ASP A 396 3.33 -10.70 2.62
N THR A 397 2.83 -9.78 1.79
CA THR A 397 3.61 -9.17 0.70
C THR A 397 4.81 -8.41 1.26
N CYS A 398 4.63 -7.62 2.33
CA CYS A 398 5.70 -6.90 2.99
C CYS A 398 6.75 -7.84 3.60
N THR A 399 6.32 -8.93 4.25
CA THR A 399 7.24 -9.91 4.84
C THR A 399 8.08 -10.59 3.75
N ARG A 400 7.47 -10.92 2.63
CA ARG A 400 8.16 -11.48 1.46
C ARG A 400 9.12 -10.48 0.83
N LEU A 401 8.69 -9.23 0.63
CA LEU A 401 9.54 -8.17 0.06
C LEU A 401 10.71 -7.83 0.99
N ALA A 402 10.50 -7.77 2.31
CA ALA A 402 11.56 -7.56 3.29
C ALA A 402 12.61 -8.69 3.23
N ARG A 403 12.16 -9.95 3.12
CA ARG A 403 13.05 -11.09 2.89
C ARG A 403 13.85 -10.92 1.60
N PHE A 404 13.21 -10.60 0.47
CA PHE A 404 13.90 -10.41 -0.80
C PHE A 404 14.91 -9.26 -0.73
N THR A 405 14.52 -8.14 -0.12
CA THR A 405 15.41 -6.99 0.07
C THR A 405 16.64 -7.38 0.88
N LEU A 406 16.47 -8.15 1.96
CA LEU A 406 17.59 -8.66 2.77
C LEU A 406 18.49 -9.61 1.97
N GLN A 407 17.91 -10.55 1.24
CA GLN A 407 18.64 -11.50 0.40
C GLN A 407 19.43 -10.78 -0.72
N GLU A 408 18.80 -9.83 -1.41
CA GLU A 408 19.42 -9.04 -2.48
C GLU A 408 20.52 -8.11 -1.94
N TYR A 409 20.38 -7.59 -0.72
CA TYR A 409 21.42 -6.78 -0.07
C TYR A 409 22.72 -7.57 0.11
N PHE A 410 22.62 -8.84 0.48
CA PHE A 410 23.75 -9.75 0.68
C PHE A 410 24.12 -10.55 -0.57
N GLU A 411 23.50 -10.28 -1.72
CA GLU A 411 23.84 -10.94 -2.98
C GLU A 411 25.30 -10.64 -3.36
N GLY A 412 26.07 -11.70 -3.63
CA GLY A 412 27.51 -11.57 -3.94
C GLY A 412 28.41 -11.40 -2.71
N ALA A 413 27.90 -11.49 -1.49
CA ALA A 413 28.73 -11.47 -0.29
C ALA A 413 29.64 -12.71 -0.22
N GLU A 414 30.93 -12.51 0.05
CA GLU A 414 31.91 -13.59 0.13
C GLU A 414 31.95 -14.26 1.52
N ASN A 415 31.54 -13.53 2.56
CA ASN A 415 31.55 -14.03 3.92
C ASN A 415 30.46 -15.08 4.18
N PRO A 416 30.67 -16.05 5.11
CA PRO A 416 29.73 -17.15 5.36
C PRO A 416 28.33 -16.66 5.78
N VAL A 417 28.25 -15.60 6.59
CA VAL A 417 26.97 -15.04 7.06
C VAL A 417 26.19 -14.43 5.90
N GLY A 418 26.85 -13.66 5.04
CA GLY A 418 26.20 -13.07 3.87
C GLY A 418 25.70 -14.13 2.89
N LYS A 419 26.49 -15.20 2.66
CA LYS A 419 26.06 -16.34 1.81
C LYS A 419 24.82 -17.06 2.38
N GLN A 420 24.75 -17.23 3.70
CA GLN A 420 23.58 -17.81 4.34
C GLN A 420 22.36 -16.88 4.24
N LEU A 421 22.54 -15.57 4.44
CA LEU A 421 21.45 -14.60 4.35
C LEU A 421 20.92 -14.43 2.92
N SER A 422 21.78 -14.49 1.91
CA SER A 422 21.34 -14.42 0.51
C SER A 422 20.66 -15.71 0.02
N GLY A 423 21.11 -16.89 0.51
CA GLY A 423 20.65 -18.20 0.00
C GLY A 423 19.51 -18.82 0.81
N ASN A 424 19.38 -18.54 2.11
CA ASN A 424 18.43 -19.20 2.99
C ASN A 424 17.20 -18.35 3.27
N ARG A 425 16.10 -18.64 2.58
CA ARG A 425 14.82 -17.93 2.75
C ARG A 425 14.21 -18.05 4.16
N TYR A 426 14.46 -19.14 4.87
CA TYR A 426 13.91 -19.34 6.22
C TYR A 426 14.63 -18.45 7.23
N LEU A 427 15.97 -18.38 7.15
CA LEU A 427 16.78 -17.54 8.02
C LEU A 427 16.45 -16.05 7.81
N SER A 428 16.41 -15.61 6.56
CA SER A 428 16.10 -14.22 6.22
C SER A 428 14.69 -13.82 6.65
N THR A 429 13.68 -14.70 6.48
CA THR A 429 12.33 -14.44 6.98
C THR A 429 12.28 -14.43 8.51
N GLY A 430 13.02 -15.32 9.18
CA GLY A 430 13.12 -15.34 10.64
C GLY A 430 13.64 -14.01 11.20
N ILE A 431 14.68 -13.45 10.60
CA ILE A 431 15.21 -12.13 10.97
C ILE A 431 14.16 -11.04 10.81
N VAL A 432 13.43 -11.02 9.67
CA VAL A 432 12.35 -10.05 9.42
C VAL A 432 11.29 -10.13 10.53
N VAL A 433 10.83 -11.32 10.87
CA VAL A 433 9.80 -11.53 11.88
C VAL A 433 10.29 -11.11 13.27
N VAL A 434 11.50 -11.49 13.66
CA VAL A 434 12.09 -11.12 14.96
C VAL A 434 12.22 -9.60 15.09
N LEU A 435 12.74 -8.92 14.06
CA LEU A 435 12.85 -7.45 14.06
C LEU A 435 11.49 -6.78 14.15
N SER A 436 10.47 -7.33 13.50
CA SER A 436 9.09 -6.81 13.59
C SER A 436 8.51 -6.98 15.00
N ILE A 437 8.74 -8.11 15.67
CA ILE A 437 8.34 -8.32 17.07
C ILE A 437 9.01 -7.29 17.99
N LEU A 438 10.32 -7.10 17.86
CA LEU A 438 11.06 -6.14 18.66
C LEU A 438 10.53 -4.72 18.49
N LEU A 439 10.19 -4.36 17.25
CA LEU A 439 9.65 -3.04 16.95
C LEU A 439 8.25 -2.84 17.52
N ILE A 440 7.36 -3.83 17.42
CA ILE A 440 6.02 -3.76 18.02
C ILE A 440 6.11 -3.56 19.55
N ARG A 441 7.07 -4.21 20.19
CA ARG A 441 7.28 -4.08 21.63
C ARG A 441 7.93 -2.77 22.08
N SER A 442 8.59 -2.06 21.16
CA SER A 442 9.27 -0.79 21.45
C SER A 442 8.36 0.44 21.41
N GLY A 443 7.14 0.34 20.86
CA GLY A 443 6.22 1.47 20.78
C GLY A 443 4.80 1.06 20.44
N GLY A 444 3.82 1.88 20.87
CA GLY A 444 2.41 1.69 20.54
C GLY A 444 2.06 2.16 19.12
N PHE A 445 0.85 1.78 18.67
CA PHE A 445 0.32 2.15 17.36
C PHE A 445 0.34 3.66 17.07
N THR A 446 -0.02 4.47 18.06
CA THR A 446 -0.05 5.94 17.94
C THR A 446 1.31 6.55 17.63
N THR A 447 2.38 5.91 18.07
CA THR A 447 3.77 6.34 17.81
C THR A 447 4.34 5.74 16.53
N LEU A 448 4.00 4.47 16.26
CA LEU A 448 4.50 3.76 15.06
C LEU A 448 3.85 4.26 13.78
N TRP A 449 2.56 4.63 13.79
CA TRP A 449 1.84 5.07 12.59
C TRP A 449 2.44 6.30 11.92
N PRO A 450 2.75 7.41 12.62
CA PRO A 450 3.36 8.57 12.00
C PRO A 450 4.77 8.32 11.44
N ILE A 451 5.57 7.47 12.12
CA ILE A 451 6.91 7.09 11.64
C ILE A 451 6.78 6.21 10.39
N PHE A 452 5.86 5.25 10.40
CA PHE A 452 5.53 4.45 9.22
C PHE A 452 5.10 5.33 8.06
N GLY A 453 4.16 6.26 8.27
CA GLY A 453 3.69 7.18 7.24
C GLY A 453 4.83 8.01 6.64
N SER A 454 5.69 8.57 7.50
CA SER A 454 6.85 9.36 7.06
C SER A 454 7.86 8.51 6.27
N ALA A 455 8.20 7.31 6.75
CA ALA A 455 9.12 6.41 6.09
C ALA A 455 8.55 5.92 4.75
N ASN A 456 7.28 5.54 4.70
CA ASN A 456 6.62 5.10 3.49
C ASN A 456 6.54 6.19 2.42
N GLN A 457 6.22 7.42 2.80
CA GLN A 457 6.20 8.55 1.86
C GLN A 457 7.60 8.99 1.44
N LEU A 458 8.59 8.87 2.33
CA LEU A 458 9.98 9.13 1.95
C LEU A 458 10.48 8.07 0.94
N LEU A 459 10.06 6.82 1.08
CA LEU A 459 10.30 5.80 0.07
C LEU A 459 9.70 6.19 -1.29
N ALA A 460 8.51 6.82 -1.31
CA ALA A 460 7.93 7.37 -2.53
C ALA A 460 8.77 8.51 -3.11
N ALA A 461 9.26 9.42 -2.28
CA ALA A 461 10.15 10.50 -2.73
C ALA A 461 11.44 9.96 -3.35
N LEU A 462 12.02 8.89 -2.77
CA LEU A 462 13.20 8.21 -3.30
C LEU A 462 12.91 7.46 -4.62
N ALA A 463 11.75 6.87 -4.76
CA ALA A 463 11.32 6.26 -6.02
C ALA A 463 11.10 7.33 -7.10
N LEU A 464 10.45 8.45 -6.77
CA LEU A 464 10.33 9.61 -7.68
C LEU A 464 11.71 10.15 -8.07
N LEU A 465 12.67 10.20 -7.15
CA LEU A 465 14.05 10.58 -7.44
C LEU A 465 14.68 9.63 -8.48
N ALA A 466 14.53 8.33 -8.30
CA ALA A 466 15.04 7.33 -9.24
C ALA A 466 14.41 7.49 -10.63
N ILE A 467 13.09 7.72 -10.69
CA ILE A 467 12.35 7.95 -11.92
C ILE A 467 12.80 9.26 -12.58
N ALA A 468 12.97 10.34 -11.82
CA ALA A 468 13.42 11.63 -12.33
C ALA A 468 14.83 11.54 -12.94
N VAL A 469 15.78 10.91 -12.23
CA VAL A 469 17.15 10.71 -12.74
C VAL A 469 17.13 9.85 -14.01
N TRP A 470 16.33 8.77 -14.02
CA TRP A 470 16.15 7.93 -15.20
C TRP A 470 15.59 8.73 -16.40
N LEU A 471 14.52 9.54 -16.21
CA LEU A 471 13.94 10.37 -17.27
C LEU A 471 14.93 11.41 -17.82
N ILE A 472 15.69 12.07 -16.93
CA ILE A 472 16.72 13.03 -17.32
C ILE A 472 17.82 12.34 -18.17
N ASN A 473 18.24 11.14 -17.78
CA ASN A 473 19.25 10.38 -18.49
C ASN A 473 18.80 9.96 -19.91
N ILE A 474 17.50 9.77 -20.13
CA ILE A 474 16.92 9.49 -21.48
C ILE A 474 16.40 10.75 -22.17
N ASN A 475 16.79 11.95 -21.71
CA ASN A 475 16.41 13.26 -22.28
C ASN A 475 14.91 13.54 -22.32
N VAL A 476 14.14 13.01 -21.36
CA VAL A 476 12.72 13.31 -21.17
C VAL A 476 12.55 14.38 -20.09
N ASN A 477 11.65 15.35 -20.33
CA ASN A 477 11.34 16.37 -19.34
C ASN A 477 10.71 15.76 -18.08
N ALA A 478 11.42 15.81 -16.96
CA ALA A 478 11.02 15.21 -15.69
C ALA A 478 10.27 16.15 -14.73
N THR A 479 9.89 17.36 -15.15
CA THR A 479 9.29 18.38 -14.27
C THR A 479 8.07 17.85 -13.51
N PHE A 480 7.21 17.07 -14.18
CA PHE A 480 6.00 16.49 -13.61
C PHE A 480 6.29 15.43 -12.52
N VAL A 481 7.52 14.92 -12.43
CA VAL A 481 8.01 14.03 -11.36
C VAL A 481 8.81 14.82 -10.32
N LEU A 482 9.58 15.83 -10.74
CA LEU A 482 10.44 16.62 -9.85
C LEU A 482 9.63 17.44 -8.84
N ILE A 483 8.51 18.05 -9.27
CA ILE A 483 7.66 18.86 -8.37
C ILE A 483 7.11 17.99 -7.23
N PRO A 484 6.43 16.86 -7.48
CA PRO A 484 6.02 15.93 -6.41
C PRO A 484 7.19 15.47 -5.55
N MET A 485 8.31 15.13 -6.14
CA MET A 485 9.50 14.68 -5.44
C MET A 485 10.01 15.69 -4.41
N PHE A 486 10.19 16.96 -4.81
CA PHE A 486 10.67 18.01 -3.90
C PHE A 486 9.70 18.28 -2.76
N PHE A 487 8.40 18.32 -3.05
CA PHE A 487 7.38 18.48 -2.02
C PHE A 487 7.43 17.32 -1.02
N MET A 488 7.49 16.08 -1.50
CA MET A 488 7.53 14.90 -0.64
C MET A 488 8.80 14.84 0.21
N PHE A 489 9.96 15.21 -0.32
CA PHE A 489 11.18 15.35 0.50
C PHE A 489 11.01 16.40 1.60
N THR A 490 10.43 17.57 1.28
CA THR A 490 10.20 18.62 2.27
C THR A 490 9.31 18.11 3.40
N VAL A 491 8.15 17.53 3.06
CA VAL A 491 7.19 17.00 4.04
C VAL A 491 7.82 15.91 4.91
N THR A 492 8.44 14.91 4.27
CA THR A 492 8.89 13.69 4.97
C THR A 492 10.14 13.93 5.80
N LEU A 493 11.10 14.72 5.32
CA LEU A 493 12.29 15.08 6.10
C LEU A 493 11.90 15.95 7.30
N THR A 494 11.01 16.93 7.11
CA THR A 494 10.51 17.73 8.23
C THR A 494 9.80 16.85 9.27
N SER A 495 8.98 15.92 8.82
CA SER A 495 8.27 14.97 9.69
C SER A 495 9.23 14.08 10.48
N LEU A 496 10.20 13.44 9.81
CA LEU A 496 11.18 12.58 10.48
C LEU A 496 12.06 13.35 11.46
N GLY A 497 12.46 14.59 11.13
CA GLY A 497 13.20 15.45 12.04
C GLY A 497 12.43 15.78 13.31
N ILE A 498 11.14 16.16 13.17
CA ILE A 498 10.25 16.42 14.32
C ILE A 498 10.05 15.15 15.14
N PHE A 499 9.79 14.00 14.51
CA PHE A 499 9.58 12.75 15.24
C PHE A 499 10.85 12.24 15.93
N ALA A 500 12.02 12.39 15.31
CA ALA A 500 13.28 12.06 15.97
C ALA A 500 13.46 12.88 17.24
N TRP A 501 13.20 14.18 17.18
CA TRP A 501 13.32 15.08 18.33
C TRP A 501 12.27 14.79 19.41
N LYS A 502 10.99 14.66 19.02
CA LYS A 502 9.89 14.38 19.96
C LYS A 502 10.12 13.06 20.70
N ASN A 503 10.40 11.97 19.98
CA ASN A 503 10.66 10.67 20.60
C ASN A 503 11.92 10.67 21.49
N PHE A 504 12.91 11.50 21.18
CA PHE A 504 14.08 11.69 22.06
C PHE A 504 13.67 12.34 23.38
N GLN A 505 12.83 13.38 23.35
CA GLN A 505 12.32 14.04 24.57
C GLN A 505 11.42 13.15 25.40
N GLU A 506 10.67 12.24 24.76
CA GLU A 506 9.77 11.27 25.40
C GLU A 506 10.49 9.98 25.84
N GLU A 507 11.83 9.96 25.79
CA GLU A 507 12.69 8.80 26.13
C GLU A 507 12.44 7.54 25.29
N ALA A 508 11.71 7.66 24.19
CA ALA A 508 11.48 6.60 23.22
C ALA A 508 12.66 6.45 22.24
N TYR A 509 13.86 6.18 22.78
CA TYR A 509 15.14 6.24 22.07
C TYR A 509 15.19 5.36 20.82
N VAL A 510 14.58 4.17 20.85
CA VAL A 510 14.56 3.26 19.69
C VAL A 510 13.89 3.93 18.49
N LEU A 511 12.74 4.56 18.69
CA LEU A 511 11.96 5.22 17.64
C LEU A 511 12.67 6.51 17.17
N SER A 512 13.28 7.24 18.09
CA SER A 512 14.11 8.41 17.77
C SER A 512 15.28 8.03 16.86
N ILE A 513 16.02 6.97 17.20
CA ILE A 513 17.16 6.47 16.41
C ILE A 513 16.70 6.00 15.02
N ILE A 514 15.59 5.27 14.92
CA ILE A 514 15.04 4.83 13.63
C ILE A 514 14.72 6.04 12.75
N ALA A 515 13.99 7.04 13.28
CA ALA A 515 13.65 8.24 12.53
C ALA A 515 14.91 9.02 12.08
N ALA A 516 15.90 9.16 12.96
CA ALA A 516 17.16 9.80 12.64
C ALA A 516 17.97 9.06 11.56
N ILE A 517 18.03 7.72 11.64
CA ILE A 517 18.71 6.89 10.61
C ILE A 517 18.01 7.09 9.25
N LEU A 518 16.69 7.00 9.18
CA LEU A 518 15.93 7.18 7.94
C LEU A 518 16.16 8.59 7.36
N PHE A 519 16.18 9.62 8.21
CA PHE A 519 16.48 10.99 7.82
C PHE A 519 17.88 11.10 7.18
N VAL A 520 18.93 10.60 7.86
CA VAL A 520 20.32 10.67 7.39
C VAL A 520 20.51 9.89 6.09
N LEU A 521 19.99 8.65 6.01
CA LEU A 521 20.07 7.83 4.79
C LEU A 521 19.46 8.55 3.58
N SER A 522 18.37 9.27 3.77
CA SER A 522 17.71 10.01 2.70
C SER A 522 18.52 11.20 2.20
N ILE A 523 19.14 11.95 3.11
CA ILE A 523 20.05 13.05 2.74
C ILE A 523 21.25 12.51 1.93
N ILE A 524 21.84 11.40 2.36
CA ILE A 524 22.95 10.78 1.62
C ILE A 524 22.51 10.36 0.21
N LEU A 525 21.32 9.76 0.06
CA LEU A 525 20.79 9.36 -1.26
C LEU A 525 20.56 10.56 -2.18
N ILE A 526 20.01 11.66 -1.65
CA ILE A 526 19.83 12.91 -2.42
C ILE A 526 21.17 13.45 -2.92
N ILE A 527 22.20 13.46 -2.05
CA ILE A 527 23.54 13.92 -2.41
C ILE A 527 24.16 13.01 -3.50
N LEU A 528 24.01 11.70 -3.39
CA LEU A 528 24.51 10.75 -4.40
C LEU A 528 23.79 10.93 -5.74
N ALA A 529 22.47 11.14 -5.74
CA ALA A 529 21.70 11.41 -6.95
C ALA A 529 22.13 12.71 -7.63
N LYS A 530 22.34 13.79 -6.85
CA LYS A 530 22.86 15.07 -7.36
C LYS A 530 24.22 14.88 -8.03
N LYS A 531 25.16 14.20 -7.36
CA LYS A 531 26.48 13.91 -7.93
C LYS A 531 26.43 13.09 -9.20
N SER A 532 25.53 12.12 -9.29
CA SER A 532 25.32 11.31 -10.51
C SER A 532 24.85 12.15 -11.69
N LEU A 533 23.93 13.09 -11.45
CA LEU A 533 23.44 14.01 -12.48
C LEU A 533 24.54 14.98 -12.97
N GLU A 534 25.43 15.43 -12.07
CA GLU A 534 26.55 16.31 -12.41
C GLU A 534 27.64 15.59 -13.21
N GLN A 535 27.86 14.29 -12.97
CA GLN A 535 28.94 13.52 -13.60
C GLN A 535 28.59 13.02 -15.01
N LYS A 536 27.35 13.23 -15.51
CA LYS A 536 26.81 12.71 -16.79
C LYS A 536 27.43 11.35 -17.13
N PRO A 537 26.82 10.21 -16.80
CA PRO A 537 27.34 8.93 -17.26
C PRO A 537 27.41 8.96 -18.79
N PRO A 538 28.43 8.36 -19.42
CA PRO A 538 28.42 8.16 -20.86
C PRO A 538 27.13 7.43 -21.18
N ILE A 539 26.37 7.95 -22.16
CA ILE A 539 25.11 7.38 -22.65
C ILE A 539 25.43 5.91 -22.94
N PRO A 540 24.82 4.93 -22.23
CA PRO A 540 24.94 3.57 -22.68
C PRO A 540 24.35 3.60 -24.11
N GLU A 541 25.05 3.12 -25.10
CA GLU A 541 24.48 2.83 -26.41
C GLU A 541 23.34 1.81 -26.17
N ILE A 542 22.17 2.35 -25.86
CA ILE A 542 20.92 1.58 -25.88
C ILE A 542 20.74 1.24 -27.35
N GLY A 543 21.05 -0.01 -27.67
CA GLY A 543 20.97 -0.50 -29.03
C GLY A 543 19.66 -0.04 -29.66
N ASN A 544 19.67 0.26 -30.94
CA ASN A 544 18.67 0.88 -31.80
C ASN A 544 17.19 0.38 -31.69
N SER A 545 16.74 -0.04 -30.53
CA SER A 545 15.36 -0.43 -30.26
C SER A 545 14.43 0.77 -29.93
N PHE A 546 14.92 2.02 -30.01
CA PHE A 546 14.17 3.25 -29.72
C PHE A 546 14.00 4.22 -30.89
N LYS A 547 14.19 3.73 -32.16
CA LYS A 547 13.75 4.50 -33.33
C LYS A 547 12.41 3.99 -33.84
#